data_e381837652d025a64a86a3885ca44e5f
#
_entry.id   e381837652d025a64a86a3885ca44e5f
#
_cell.length_a   1.000
_cell.length_b   1.000
_cell.length_c   1.000
_cell.angle_alpha   90.00
_cell.angle_beta   90.00
_cell.angle_gamma   90.00
#
_symmetry.space_group_name_H-M   'P 1'
#
loop_
_entity.id
_entity.type
_entity.pdbx_description
1 polymer ?
#
loop_
_entity_poly.entity_id
_entity_poly.type
_entity_poly.pdbx_seq_one_letter_code
_entity_poly.pdbx_strand_id
1 'polypeptide(L)'
;MIDIIDAYDAVYNWFNILKKELHYILGYVIMPNHVHSLIAFRNSGKRINSIVGNGKRFMAYDIIKRLKENNEVDILDLLYDAVNYSDRERNKVHEPWKDSFDWKLCDSWELMEQKLDYMHENPCSGKWNLVESPVDYVHSSARFYYTGEQGIFPVTNYMEIDDIDLSK
;
A
#
# COMPACT_ATOMS: atom_id res chain seq x y z
N MET A 1 -2.69 12.69 -2.93
CA MET A 1 -2.32 12.31 -4.32
C MET A 1 -3.14 11.11 -4.80
N ILE A 2 -3.18 10.00 -4.08
CA ILE A 2 -3.99 8.81 -4.46
C ILE A 2 -5.47 9.20 -4.61
N ASP A 3 -6.01 9.91 -3.63
CA ASP A 3 -7.40 10.37 -3.59
C ASP A 3 -7.73 11.38 -4.71
N ILE A 4 -6.84 12.33 -5.01
CA ILE A 4 -7.06 13.40 -6.00
C ILE A 4 -7.34 12.85 -7.40
N ILE A 5 -6.72 11.72 -7.75
CA ILE A 5 -6.82 11.09 -9.07
C ILE A 5 -7.50 9.72 -9.03
N ASP A 6 -8.15 9.41 -7.92
CA ASP A 6 -8.81 8.11 -7.70
C ASP A 6 -7.91 6.90 -8.07
N ALA A 7 -6.66 6.90 -7.58
CA ALA A 7 -5.69 5.86 -7.90
C ALA A 7 -5.66 4.70 -6.89
N TYR A 8 -6.73 4.47 -6.15
CA TYR A 8 -6.84 3.34 -5.21
C TYR A 8 -6.71 1.98 -5.92
N ASP A 9 -7.25 1.88 -7.13
CA ASP A 9 -7.15 0.67 -7.96
C ASP A 9 -5.71 0.33 -8.36
N ALA A 10 -4.80 1.30 -8.48
CA ALA A 10 -3.38 1.02 -8.72
C ALA A 10 -2.76 0.20 -7.58
N VAL A 11 -3.16 0.45 -6.33
CA VAL A 11 -2.73 -0.33 -5.16
C VAL A 11 -3.36 -1.73 -5.18
N TYR A 12 -4.66 -1.82 -5.46
CA TYR A 12 -5.34 -3.11 -5.58
C TYR A 12 -4.77 -3.98 -6.71
N ASN A 13 -4.39 -3.36 -7.83
CA ASN A 13 -3.70 -4.05 -8.93
C ASN A 13 -2.35 -4.62 -8.47
N TRP A 14 -1.58 -3.88 -7.68
CA TRP A 14 -0.36 -4.39 -7.08
C TRP A 14 -0.63 -5.56 -6.12
N PHE A 15 -1.65 -5.46 -5.26
CA PHE A 15 -2.05 -6.57 -4.39
C PHE A 15 -2.46 -7.82 -5.20
N ASN A 16 -3.15 -7.65 -6.33
CA ASN A 16 -3.47 -8.74 -7.24
C ASN A 16 -2.22 -9.41 -7.83
N ILE A 17 -1.18 -8.62 -8.16
CA ILE A 17 0.10 -9.17 -8.62
C ILE A 17 0.77 -9.98 -7.50
N LEU A 18 0.81 -9.45 -6.28
CA LEU A 18 1.34 -10.16 -5.12
C LEU A 18 0.61 -11.48 -4.88
N LYS A 19 -0.72 -11.47 -4.94
CA LYS A 19 -1.55 -12.68 -4.80
C LYS A 19 -1.27 -13.72 -5.88
N LYS A 20 -1.08 -13.30 -7.13
CA LYS A 20 -0.69 -14.21 -8.23
C LYS A 20 0.69 -14.83 -8.03
N GLU A 21 1.60 -14.12 -7.35
CA GLU A 21 2.93 -14.64 -6.96
C GLU A 21 2.88 -15.41 -5.63
N LEU A 22 1.69 -15.72 -5.11
CA LEU A 22 1.44 -16.46 -3.86
C LEU A 22 1.96 -15.73 -2.61
N HIS A 23 1.95 -14.40 -2.62
CA HIS A 23 2.09 -13.60 -1.41
C HIS A 23 0.69 -13.30 -0.85
N TYR A 24 0.57 -13.17 0.46
CA TYR A 24 -0.72 -13.01 1.13
C TYR A 24 -0.82 -11.62 1.74
N ILE A 25 -1.88 -10.90 1.38
CA ILE A 25 -2.23 -9.64 2.01
C ILE A 25 -3.02 -9.98 3.28
N LEU A 26 -2.45 -9.69 4.43
CA LEU A 26 -3.07 -9.96 5.73
C LEU A 26 -3.87 -8.74 6.22
N GLY A 27 -3.46 -7.54 5.84
CA GLY A 27 -4.18 -6.32 6.17
C GLY A 27 -3.67 -5.12 5.38
N TYR A 28 -4.53 -4.10 5.25
CA TYR A 28 -4.16 -2.87 4.58
C TYR A 28 -5.03 -1.68 4.98
N VAL A 29 -4.49 -0.50 4.79
CA VAL A 29 -5.23 0.76 4.63
C VAL A 29 -4.55 1.61 3.56
N ILE A 30 -5.34 2.11 2.62
CA ILE A 30 -4.87 2.99 1.54
C ILE A 30 -5.35 4.40 1.87
N MET A 31 -4.46 5.20 2.41
CA MET A 31 -4.73 6.60 2.76
C MET A 31 -4.56 7.52 1.54
N PRO A 32 -5.06 8.75 1.55
CA PRO A 32 -4.97 9.68 0.42
C PRO A 32 -3.55 9.91 -0.14
N ASN A 33 -2.51 9.70 0.66
CA ASN A 33 -1.12 9.94 0.26
C ASN A 33 -0.12 8.83 0.64
N HIS A 34 -0.56 7.74 1.27
CA HIS A 34 0.31 6.63 1.64
C HIS A 34 -0.49 5.33 1.79
N VAL A 35 0.22 4.22 1.85
CA VAL A 35 -0.34 2.88 2.04
C VAL A 35 0.36 2.20 3.20
N HIS A 36 -0.40 1.64 4.12
CA HIS A 36 0.09 0.63 5.05
C HIS A 36 -0.43 -0.74 4.64
N SER A 37 0.41 -1.74 4.72
CA SER A 37 -0.01 -3.12 4.45
C SER A 37 0.79 -4.12 5.29
N LEU A 38 0.11 -5.12 5.80
CA LEU A 38 0.70 -6.31 6.40
C LEU A 38 0.68 -7.44 5.37
N ILE A 39 1.86 -7.94 5.00
CA ILE A 39 2.01 -8.89 3.88
C ILE A 39 2.86 -10.06 4.34
N ALA A 40 2.36 -11.28 4.15
CA ALA A 40 3.18 -12.48 4.26
C ALA A 40 3.80 -12.81 2.89
N PHE A 41 5.10 -12.64 2.81
CA PHE A 41 5.84 -12.92 1.59
C PHE A 41 6.24 -14.39 1.52
N ARG A 42 5.82 -15.06 0.46
CA ARG A 42 6.34 -16.38 0.11
C ARG A 42 7.84 -16.29 -0.20
N ASN A 43 8.61 -17.31 0.18
CA ASN A 43 10.03 -17.41 -0.16
C ASN A 43 10.22 -17.72 -1.66
N SER A 44 10.15 -16.70 -2.48
CA SER A 44 10.32 -16.79 -3.94
C SER A 44 11.78 -16.63 -4.39
N GLY A 45 12.74 -16.49 -3.45
CA GLY A 45 14.12 -16.11 -3.75
C GLY A 45 14.30 -14.64 -4.15
N LYS A 46 13.22 -13.89 -4.35
CA LYS A 46 13.27 -12.45 -4.65
C LYS A 46 13.44 -11.65 -3.34
N ARG A 47 14.21 -10.58 -3.38
CA ARG A 47 14.32 -9.66 -2.24
C ARG A 47 13.03 -8.85 -2.08
N ILE A 48 12.53 -8.70 -0.85
CA ILE A 48 11.34 -7.87 -0.53
C ILE A 48 11.48 -6.47 -1.12
N ASN A 49 12.65 -5.84 -0.98
CA ASN A 49 12.92 -4.52 -1.57
C ASN A 49 12.67 -4.47 -3.08
N SER A 50 13.00 -5.55 -3.81
CA SER A 50 12.75 -5.62 -5.25
C SER A 50 11.26 -5.79 -5.57
N ILE A 51 10.53 -6.58 -4.78
CA ILE A 51 9.08 -6.79 -4.94
C ILE A 51 8.34 -5.48 -4.70
N VAL A 52 8.61 -4.82 -3.57
CA VAL A 52 7.95 -3.55 -3.21
C VAL A 52 8.40 -2.42 -4.15
N GLY A 53 9.68 -2.35 -4.50
CA GLY A 53 10.21 -1.34 -5.43
C GLY A 53 9.57 -1.44 -6.82
N ASN A 54 9.33 -2.65 -7.33
CA ASN A 54 8.59 -2.84 -8.58
C ASN A 54 7.13 -2.38 -8.45
N GLY A 55 6.45 -2.70 -7.35
CA GLY A 55 5.09 -2.22 -7.08
C GLY A 55 5.02 -0.69 -7.08
N LYS A 56 5.89 -0.03 -6.30
CA LYS A 56 6.00 1.44 -6.27
C LYS A 56 6.22 2.02 -7.66
N ARG A 57 7.09 1.42 -8.47
CA ARG A 57 7.39 1.89 -9.83
C ARG A 57 6.17 1.82 -10.74
N PHE A 58 5.43 0.71 -10.76
CA PHE A 58 4.25 0.58 -11.61
C PHE A 58 3.11 1.50 -11.16
N MET A 59 2.87 1.60 -9.86
CA MET A 59 1.92 2.57 -9.31
C MET A 59 2.33 4.01 -9.65
N ALA A 60 3.63 4.34 -9.60
CA ALA A 60 4.14 5.66 -9.98
C ALA A 60 3.81 6.00 -11.45
N TYR A 61 4.01 5.06 -12.36
CA TYR A 61 3.68 5.27 -13.78
C TYR A 61 2.19 5.55 -13.99
N ASP A 62 1.32 4.80 -13.32
CA ASP A 62 -0.12 4.98 -13.42
C ASP A 62 -0.55 6.32 -12.82
N ILE A 63 -0.04 6.68 -11.63
CA ILE A 63 -0.29 7.97 -10.99
C ILE A 63 0.11 9.14 -11.88
N ILE A 64 1.33 9.13 -12.44
CA ILE A 64 1.82 10.20 -13.30
C ILE A 64 0.98 10.30 -14.59
N LYS A 65 0.58 9.15 -15.15
CA LYS A 65 -0.30 9.13 -16.31
C LYS A 65 -1.63 9.82 -16.01
N ARG A 66 -2.30 9.46 -14.91
CA ARG A 66 -3.60 10.06 -14.51
C ARG A 66 -3.46 11.55 -14.18
N LEU A 67 -2.39 11.97 -13.50
CA LEU A 67 -2.13 13.40 -13.25
C LEU A 67 -2.04 14.19 -14.57
N LYS A 68 -1.37 13.63 -15.58
CA LYS A 68 -1.29 14.26 -16.91
C LYS A 68 -2.63 14.30 -17.63
N GLU A 69 -3.39 13.22 -17.60
CA GLU A 69 -4.72 13.12 -18.21
C GLU A 69 -5.72 14.08 -17.56
N ASN A 70 -5.59 14.33 -16.26
CA ASN A 70 -6.43 15.26 -15.49
C ASN A 70 -5.91 16.71 -15.50
N ASN A 71 -4.78 16.99 -16.18
CA ASN A 71 -4.13 18.31 -16.22
C ASN A 71 -3.75 18.85 -14.82
N GLU A 72 -3.35 17.99 -13.90
CA GLU A 72 -2.90 18.33 -12.54
C GLU A 72 -1.46 18.86 -12.55
N VAL A 73 -1.27 20.02 -13.21
CA VAL A 73 0.06 20.61 -13.49
C VAL A 73 0.81 20.93 -12.20
N ASP A 74 0.15 21.56 -11.23
CA ASP A 74 0.77 21.96 -9.96
C ASP A 74 1.33 20.76 -9.19
N ILE A 75 0.62 19.63 -9.23
CA ILE A 75 1.07 18.39 -8.59
C ILE A 75 2.25 17.80 -9.36
N LEU A 76 2.21 17.80 -10.69
CA LEU A 76 3.30 17.31 -11.52
C LEU A 76 4.58 18.12 -11.30
N ASP A 77 4.48 19.46 -11.16
CA ASP A 77 5.60 20.33 -10.87
C ASP A 77 6.19 20.03 -9.48
N LEU A 78 5.34 19.85 -8.45
CA LEU A 78 5.81 19.45 -7.12
C LEU A 78 6.53 18.09 -7.15
N LEU A 79 6.05 17.13 -7.93
CA LEU A 79 6.69 15.82 -8.06
C LEU A 79 7.98 15.89 -8.88
N TYR A 80 8.07 16.81 -9.82
CA TYR A 80 9.28 17.09 -10.56
C TYR A 80 10.35 17.70 -9.64
N ASP A 81 9.99 18.69 -8.83
CA ASP A 81 10.92 19.34 -7.90
C ASP A 81 11.39 18.41 -6.78
N ALA A 82 10.60 17.40 -6.41
CA ALA A 82 10.95 16.39 -5.42
C ALA A 82 12.06 15.41 -5.89
N VAL A 83 12.36 15.36 -7.20
CA VAL A 83 13.39 14.45 -7.72
C VAL A 83 14.79 14.95 -7.33
N ASN A 84 15.57 14.13 -6.65
CA ASN A 84 16.94 14.45 -6.29
C ASN A 84 17.87 14.51 -7.51
N TYR A 85 19.02 15.18 -7.37
CA TYR A 85 19.96 15.39 -8.47
C TYR A 85 20.47 14.09 -9.11
N SER A 86 20.82 13.10 -8.30
CA SER A 86 21.37 11.82 -8.79
C SER A 86 20.35 10.98 -9.58
N ASP A 87 19.07 11.11 -9.27
CA ASP A 87 17.99 10.42 -9.98
C ASP A 87 17.60 11.17 -11.27
N ARG A 88 17.75 12.50 -11.29
CA ARG A 88 17.61 13.28 -12.54
C ARG A 88 18.64 12.87 -13.59
N GLU A 89 19.89 12.61 -13.18
CA GLU A 89 20.92 12.07 -14.07
C GLU A 89 20.58 10.69 -14.67
N ARG A 90 19.69 9.93 -13.98
CA ARG A 90 19.13 8.66 -14.45
C ARG A 90 17.81 8.80 -15.22
N ASN A 91 17.49 10.04 -15.65
CA ASN A 91 16.25 10.39 -16.37
C ASN A 91 14.96 10.19 -15.56
N LYS A 92 14.99 10.18 -14.22
CA LYS A 92 13.79 10.24 -13.41
C LYS A 92 13.19 11.64 -13.48
N VAL A 93 11.93 11.73 -13.89
CA VAL A 93 11.25 13.01 -14.09
C VAL A 93 10.37 13.41 -12.93
N HIS A 94 9.74 12.45 -12.24
CA HIS A 94 8.83 12.71 -11.13
C HIS A 94 9.07 11.73 -9.98
N GLU A 95 8.84 12.20 -8.73
CA GLU A 95 9.00 11.41 -7.51
C GLU A 95 7.68 11.29 -6.75
N PRO A 96 6.77 10.36 -7.12
CA PRO A 96 5.49 10.19 -6.42
C PRO A 96 5.61 9.49 -5.06
N TRP A 97 6.71 8.78 -4.83
CA TRP A 97 6.96 8.03 -3.59
C TRP A 97 8.24 8.49 -2.92
N LYS A 98 8.29 8.46 -1.60
CA LYS A 98 9.58 8.56 -0.88
C LYS A 98 10.51 7.43 -1.34
N ASP A 99 11.80 7.71 -1.44
CA ASP A 99 12.84 6.77 -1.91
C ASP A 99 12.84 5.46 -1.12
N SER A 100 12.79 5.55 0.20
CA SER A 100 12.69 4.39 1.08
C SER A 100 11.24 4.04 1.41
N PHE A 101 11.00 2.81 1.77
CA PHE A 101 9.80 2.40 2.50
C PHE A 101 10.21 1.85 3.86
N ASP A 102 9.43 2.17 4.87
CA ASP A 102 9.64 1.66 6.21
C ASP A 102 8.96 0.28 6.31
N TRP A 103 9.74 -0.76 6.55
CA TRP A 103 9.21 -2.09 6.78
C TRP A 103 9.73 -2.65 8.09
N LYS A 104 8.88 -3.43 8.75
CA LYS A 104 9.21 -4.12 9.99
C LYS A 104 8.79 -5.57 9.88
N LEU A 105 9.66 -6.46 10.32
CA LEU A 105 9.29 -7.85 10.49
C LEU A 105 8.27 -7.94 11.64
N CYS A 106 7.15 -8.61 11.38
CA CYS A 106 6.16 -8.97 12.39
C CYS A 106 6.26 -10.49 12.58
N ASP A 107 6.92 -10.91 13.63
CA ASP A 107 7.27 -12.31 13.93
C ASP A 107 6.42 -12.90 15.08
N SER A 108 5.44 -12.15 15.56
CA SER A 108 4.45 -12.63 16.54
C SER A 108 3.04 -12.14 16.21
N TRP A 109 2.05 -12.88 16.68
CA TRP A 109 0.64 -12.53 16.49
C TRP A 109 0.28 -11.21 17.16
N GLU A 110 0.79 -10.97 18.37
CA GLU A 110 0.57 -9.73 19.11
C GLU A 110 1.09 -8.51 18.35
N LEU A 111 2.25 -8.65 17.69
CA LEU A 111 2.81 -7.57 16.89
C LEU A 111 2.02 -7.35 15.60
N MET A 112 1.52 -8.42 14.96
CA MET A 112 0.64 -8.32 13.80
C MET A 112 -0.67 -7.62 14.15
N GLU A 113 -1.32 -8.01 15.26
CA GLU A 113 -2.53 -7.39 15.78
C GLU A 113 -2.31 -5.89 16.06
N GLN A 114 -1.25 -5.56 16.80
CA GLN A 114 -0.90 -4.16 17.07
C GLN A 114 -0.71 -3.33 15.77
N LYS A 115 -0.12 -3.92 14.73
CA LYS A 115 0.06 -3.24 13.45
C LYS A 115 -1.23 -3.10 12.66
N LEU A 116 -2.11 -4.10 12.74
CA LEU A 116 -3.45 -4.04 12.16
C LEU A 116 -4.28 -2.94 12.83
N ASP A 117 -4.34 -2.91 14.16
CA ASP A 117 -5.04 -1.88 14.92
C ASP A 117 -4.54 -0.49 14.56
N TYR A 118 -3.21 -0.29 14.60
CA TYR A 118 -2.60 0.98 14.22
C TYR A 118 -3.00 1.42 12.81
N MET A 119 -2.95 0.54 11.81
CA MET A 119 -3.27 0.91 10.43
C MET A 119 -4.76 1.14 10.23
N HIS A 120 -5.62 0.37 10.90
CA HIS A 120 -7.07 0.52 10.79
C HIS A 120 -7.58 1.82 11.44
N GLU A 121 -6.92 2.29 12.50
CA GLU A 121 -7.26 3.56 13.16
C GLU A 121 -6.78 4.81 12.40
N ASN A 122 -5.89 4.69 11.42
CA ASN A 122 -5.37 5.84 10.68
C ASN A 122 -6.47 6.73 10.07
N PRO A 123 -7.54 6.21 9.43
CA PRO A 123 -8.60 7.04 8.86
C PRO A 123 -9.40 7.85 9.89
N CYS A 124 -9.44 7.36 11.15
CA CYS A 124 -10.23 7.96 12.23
C CYS A 124 -9.43 8.98 13.06
N SER A 125 -8.13 9.13 12.80
CA SER A 125 -7.24 9.84 13.72
C SER A 125 -6.42 10.94 13.05
N GLY A 126 -5.83 11.81 13.91
CA GLY A 126 -4.87 12.84 13.50
C GLY A 126 -5.48 13.87 12.56
N LYS A 127 -4.69 14.27 11.54
CA LYS A 127 -5.10 15.26 10.54
C LYS A 127 -6.09 14.73 9.51
N TRP A 128 -6.25 13.40 9.44
CA TRP A 128 -7.08 12.78 8.40
C TRP A 128 -8.56 12.82 8.77
N ASN A 129 -8.94 12.21 9.88
CA ASN A 129 -10.30 12.19 10.40
C ASN A 129 -11.36 12.04 9.27
N LEU A 130 -11.15 11.04 8.42
CA LEU A 130 -11.94 10.80 7.20
C LEU A 130 -13.27 10.13 7.52
N VAL A 131 -13.29 9.31 8.57
CA VAL A 131 -14.48 8.56 9.05
C VAL A 131 -14.48 8.52 10.58
N GLU A 132 -15.65 8.26 11.17
CA GLU A 132 -15.81 8.14 12.63
C GLU A 132 -15.39 6.75 13.15
N SER A 133 -15.57 5.71 12.31
CA SER A 133 -15.23 4.33 12.66
C SER A 133 -14.36 3.68 11.60
N PRO A 134 -13.36 2.86 11.99
CA PRO A 134 -12.50 2.14 11.06
C PRO A 134 -13.25 1.30 10.01
N VAL A 135 -14.39 0.73 10.38
CA VAL A 135 -15.22 -0.12 9.50
C VAL A 135 -15.87 0.65 8.36
N ASP A 136 -16.01 1.97 8.50
CA ASP A 136 -16.63 2.84 7.50
C ASP A 136 -15.65 3.28 6.41
N TYR A 137 -14.34 3.08 6.64
CA TYR A 137 -13.35 3.43 5.63
C TYR A 137 -13.18 2.30 4.61
N VAL A 138 -13.75 2.51 3.43
CA VAL A 138 -13.87 1.48 2.38
C VAL A 138 -12.52 0.98 1.82
N HIS A 139 -11.46 1.81 1.87
CA HIS A 139 -10.12 1.47 1.41
C HIS A 139 -9.24 0.86 2.52
N SER A 140 -9.86 0.05 3.39
CA SER A 140 -9.22 -0.63 4.51
C SER A 140 -9.73 -2.06 4.65
N SER A 141 -8.90 -2.91 5.24
CA SER A 141 -9.30 -4.25 5.68
C SER A 141 -9.97 -4.28 7.06
N ALA A 142 -10.18 -3.12 7.70
CA ALA A 142 -10.80 -3.03 9.03
C ALA A 142 -12.14 -3.76 9.08
N ARG A 143 -13.01 -3.57 8.09
CA ARG A 143 -14.32 -4.23 8.04
C ARG A 143 -14.22 -5.75 8.22
N PHE A 144 -13.24 -6.40 7.59
CA PHE A 144 -13.03 -7.84 7.75
C PHE A 144 -12.69 -8.22 9.19
N TYR A 145 -11.78 -7.50 9.83
CA TYR A 145 -11.35 -7.82 11.19
C TYR A 145 -12.39 -7.54 12.26
N TYR A 146 -13.25 -6.53 12.06
CA TYR A 146 -14.29 -6.15 13.01
C TYR A 146 -15.63 -6.87 12.80
N THR A 147 -15.95 -7.25 11.55
CA THR A 147 -17.29 -7.79 11.21
C THR A 147 -17.26 -9.17 10.54
N GLY A 148 -16.10 -9.64 10.10
CA GLY A 148 -15.97 -10.86 9.28
C GLY A 148 -16.28 -10.67 7.80
N GLU A 149 -16.72 -9.47 7.38
CA GLU A 149 -17.07 -9.18 5.98
C GLU A 149 -15.86 -8.65 5.20
N GLN A 150 -15.52 -9.30 4.10
CA GLN A 150 -14.44 -8.83 3.23
C GLN A 150 -14.77 -7.46 2.61
N GLY A 151 -13.72 -6.60 2.54
CA GLY A 151 -13.80 -5.30 1.87
C GLY A 151 -13.58 -5.40 0.36
N ILE A 152 -13.19 -4.26 -0.26
CA ILE A 152 -12.92 -4.17 -1.71
C ILE A 152 -11.85 -5.18 -2.15
N PHE A 153 -10.78 -5.31 -1.38
CA PHE A 153 -9.77 -6.33 -1.61
C PHE A 153 -9.80 -7.36 -0.47
N PRO A 154 -10.05 -8.65 -0.78
CA PRO A 154 -10.13 -9.69 0.25
C PRO A 154 -8.75 -10.00 0.83
N VAL A 155 -8.67 -10.07 2.15
CA VAL A 155 -7.47 -10.41 2.89
C VAL A 155 -7.55 -11.82 3.49
N THR A 156 -6.38 -12.39 3.79
CA THR A 156 -6.24 -13.62 4.56
C THR A 156 -6.13 -13.23 6.04
N ASN A 157 -6.81 -13.93 6.94
CA ASN A 157 -6.66 -13.68 8.36
C ASN A 157 -5.21 -13.99 8.80
N TYR A 158 -4.59 -13.08 9.56
CA TYR A 158 -3.22 -13.30 10.02
C TYR A 158 -3.09 -14.56 10.91
N MET A 159 -4.15 -14.96 11.59
CA MET A 159 -4.18 -16.20 12.38
C MET A 159 -4.11 -17.48 11.54
N GLU A 160 -4.40 -17.40 10.25
CA GLU A 160 -4.33 -18.53 9.31
C GLU A 160 -2.93 -18.71 8.71
N ILE A 161 -1.99 -17.80 9.01
CA ILE A 161 -0.69 -17.78 8.35
C ILE A 161 0.16 -19.02 8.68
N ASP A 162 0.00 -19.59 9.87
CA ASP A 162 0.73 -20.79 10.29
C ASP A 162 0.29 -22.05 9.53
N ASP A 163 -0.91 -22.02 8.93
CA ASP A 163 -1.44 -23.10 8.09
C ASP A 163 -0.96 -22.98 6.63
N ILE A 164 -0.25 -21.91 6.29
CA ILE A 164 0.20 -21.60 4.93
C ILE A 164 1.69 -21.93 4.76
N ASP A 165 1.99 -22.80 3.80
CA ASP A 165 3.38 -23.09 3.44
C ASP A 165 3.98 -21.95 2.58
N LEU A 166 4.68 -21.03 3.22
CA LEU A 166 5.37 -19.92 2.56
C LEU A 166 6.71 -20.31 1.91
N SER A 167 7.14 -21.58 2.04
CA SER A 167 8.43 -22.04 1.52
C SER A 167 8.39 -22.47 0.05
N LYS A 168 7.20 -22.63 -0.51
CA LYS A 168 6.97 -23.14 -1.88
C LYS A 168 6.60 -22.06 -2.86
#